data_fde560ed5228f0a9c6535a76a19e155f
#
_entry.id   fde560ed5228f0a9c6535a76a19e155f
#
_cell.length_a   1.000
_cell.length_b   1.000
_cell.length_c   1.000
_cell.angle_alpha   90.00
_cell.angle_beta   90.00
_cell.angle_gamma   90.00
#
_symmetry.space_group_name_H-M   'P 1'
#
loop_
_entity.id
_entity.type
_entity.pdbx_description
1 polymer ?
#
loop_
_entity_poly.entity_id
_entity_poly.type
_entity_poly.pdbx_seq_one_letter_code
_entity_poly.pdbx_strand_id
1 'polypeptide(L)'
;MSITVENLTYTYSKGLPNETRALEDVSFQLEPGEFAAVIGHTGSGKSTLMQQLNGLLRPDSGKITVGEVCITDPSTKMTEVRRKVGLVFQYPEYQLFEETVAKDVAFGPKQVGMTGEKLERVVEESIRLTGLDYEEVKERSPFELSGG
;
A
#
# COMPACT_ATOMS: atom_id res chain seq x y z
N MET A 1 -11.66 -10.25 1.35
CA MET A 1 -10.34 -10.79 1.76
C MET A 1 -10.10 -10.32 3.19
N SER A 2 -9.88 -11.23 4.13
CA SER A 2 -9.63 -10.92 5.54
C SER A 2 -8.17 -10.47 5.77
N ILE A 3 -7.95 -9.74 6.86
CA ILE A 3 -6.61 -9.42 7.39
C ILE A 3 -6.59 -9.86 8.84
N THR A 4 -5.57 -10.65 9.22
CA THR A 4 -5.36 -11.08 10.60
C THR A 4 -3.96 -10.67 11.04
N VAL A 5 -3.88 -10.01 12.17
CA VAL A 5 -2.64 -9.57 12.83
C VAL A 5 -2.58 -10.17 14.22
N GLU A 6 -1.48 -10.83 14.54
CA GLU A 6 -1.30 -11.58 15.78
C GLU A 6 0.02 -11.16 16.46
N ASN A 7 -0.07 -10.61 17.67
CA ASN A 7 1.05 -10.26 18.56
C ASN A 7 2.19 -9.46 17.87
N LEU A 8 1.80 -8.50 17.00
CA LEU A 8 2.72 -7.75 16.17
C LEU A 8 3.53 -6.76 16.99
N THR A 9 4.86 -6.88 16.93
CA THR A 9 5.80 -5.98 17.58
C THR A 9 6.82 -5.47 16.58
N TYR A 10 7.13 -4.17 16.66
CA TYR A 10 8.13 -3.54 15.81
C TYR A 10 8.87 -2.41 16.48
N THR A 11 10.19 -2.40 16.33
CA THR A 11 11.12 -1.44 16.91
C THR A 11 11.98 -0.83 15.82
N TYR A 12 11.96 0.50 15.72
CA TYR A 12 12.91 1.24 14.87
C TYR A 12 14.29 1.30 15.51
N SER A 13 15.33 1.29 14.71
CA SER A 13 16.72 1.46 15.14
C SER A 13 17.14 0.50 16.27
N LYS A 14 16.68 -0.73 16.19
CA LYS A 14 16.93 -1.75 17.23
C LYS A 14 18.42 -1.90 17.54
N GLY A 15 18.77 -1.82 18.84
CA GLY A 15 20.14 -1.88 19.33
C GLY A 15 20.94 -0.58 19.16
N LEU A 16 20.32 0.52 18.73
CA LEU A 16 20.95 1.84 18.60
C LEU A 16 20.46 2.80 19.70
N PRO A 17 21.20 3.90 20.00
CA PRO A 17 20.80 4.86 21.02
C PRO A 17 19.43 5.52 20.80
N ASN A 18 18.94 5.55 19.57
CA ASN A 18 17.63 6.09 19.19
C ASN A 18 16.58 5.00 18.96
N GLU A 19 16.73 3.86 19.60
CA GLU A 19 15.75 2.77 19.56
C GLU A 19 14.37 3.25 19.99
N THR A 20 13.36 2.94 19.21
CA THR A 20 11.97 3.32 19.48
C THR A 20 11.03 2.20 19.12
N ARG A 21 10.31 1.66 20.11
CA ARG A 21 9.27 0.66 19.89
C ARG A 21 8.01 1.35 19.36
N ALA A 22 7.64 1.04 18.14
CA ALA A 22 6.50 1.65 17.47
C ALA A 22 5.22 0.82 17.54
N LEU A 23 5.34 -0.50 17.64
CA LEU A 23 4.21 -1.43 17.83
C LEU A 23 4.60 -2.41 18.94
N GLU A 24 3.65 -2.73 19.82
CA GLU A 24 3.84 -3.67 20.90
C GLU A 24 2.60 -4.55 21.07
N ASP A 25 2.76 -5.84 20.78
CA ASP A 25 1.74 -6.88 20.95
C ASP A 25 0.37 -6.54 20.33
N VAL A 26 0.39 -5.98 19.11
CA VAL A 26 -0.82 -5.55 18.41
C VAL A 26 -1.49 -6.76 17.77
N SER A 27 -2.77 -6.97 18.08
CA SER A 27 -3.57 -8.05 17.51
C SER A 27 -4.95 -7.52 17.10
N PHE A 28 -5.41 -7.86 15.89
CA PHE A 28 -6.76 -7.58 15.40
C PHE A 28 -7.09 -8.42 14.18
N GLN A 29 -8.35 -8.43 13.81
CA GLN A 29 -8.85 -9.07 12.60
C GLN A 29 -9.80 -8.14 11.87
N LEU A 30 -9.75 -8.15 10.54
CA LEU A 30 -10.67 -7.46 9.64
C LEU A 30 -11.31 -8.49 8.71
N GLU A 31 -12.62 -8.45 8.64
CA GLU A 31 -13.38 -9.34 7.75
C GLU A 31 -13.49 -8.76 6.32
N PRO A 32 -13.80 -9.59 5.32
CA PRO A 32 -14.01 -9.11 3.96
C PRO A 32 -15.12 -8.06 3.88
N GLY A 33 -14.84 -6.90 3.25
CA GLY A 33 -15.80 -5.80 3.11
C GLY A 33 -15.88 -4.87 4.31
N GLU A 34 -15.15 -5.15 5.38
CA GLU A 34 -15.10 -4.30 6.56
C GLU A 34 -14.31 -3.01 6.27
N PHE A 35 -14.81 -1.89 6.82
CA PHE A 35 -14.12 -0.60 6.86
C PHE A 35 -13.67 -0.33 8.29
N ALA A 36 -12.37 -0.16 8.50
CA ALA A 36 -11.79 0.11 9.81
C ALA A 36 -11.01 1.42 9.82
N ALA A 37 -11.09 2.15 10.93
CA ALA A 37 -10.32 3.37 11.15
C ALA A 37 -9.30 3.17 12.27
N VAL A 38 -8.03 3.55 12.02
CA VAL A 38 -6.96 3.56 13.03
C VAL A 38 -6.77 4.99 13.53
N ILE A 39 -7.11 5.24 14.79
CA ILE A 39 -7.06 6.55 15.43
C ILE A 39 -5.92 6.58 16.46
N GLY A 40 -5.32 7.75 16.63
CA GLY A 40 -4.26 7.98 17.62
C GLY A 40 -3.45 9.23 17.31
N HIS A 41 -2.67 9.71 18.27
CA HIS A 41 -1.78 10.87 18.11
C HIS A 41 -0.64 10.58 17.12
N THR A 42 0.06 11.62 16.69
CA THR A 42 1.28 11.48 15.88
C THR A 42 2.32 10.66 16.64
N GLY A 43 2.96 9.72 15.96
CA GLY A 43 3.95 8.81 16.59
C GLY A 43 3.35 7.57 17.28
N SER A 44 2.02 7.36 17.26
CA SER A 44 1.39 6.17 17.87
C SER A 44 1.47 4.88 17.04
N GLY A 45 2.30 4.83 16.01
CA GLY A 45 2.53 3.60 15.21
C GLY A 45 1.57 3.36 14.03
N LYS A 46 0.59 4.24 13.77
CA LYS A 46 -0.39 4.04 12.68
C LYS A 46 0.25 3.78 11.31
N SER A 47 1.14 4.66 10.88
CA SER A 47 1.83 4.53 9.59
C SER A 47 2.75 3.30 9.56
N THR A 48 3.36 2.95 10.69
CA THR A 48 4.17 1.73 10.85
C THR A 48 3.32 0.49 10.63
N LEU A 49 2.14 0.44 11.24
CA LEU A 49 1.19 -0.67 11.05
C LEU A 49 0.78 -0.80 9.57
N MET A 50 0.38 0.31 8.92
CA MET A 50 -0.01 0.30 7.50
C MET A 50 1.12 -0.22 6.60
N GLN A 51 2.35 0.20 6.85
CA GLN A 51 3.52 -0.25 6.07
C GLN A 51 3.84 -1.74 6.29
N GLN A 52 3.52 -2.29 7.44
CA GLN A 52 3.67 -3.73 7.68
C GLN A 52 2.60 -4.55 6.97
N LEU A 53 1.36 -4.07 6.91
CA LEU A 53 0.28 -4.73 6.17
C LEU A 53 0.56 -4.85 4.66
N ASN A 54 1.37 -3.95 4.11
CA ASN A 54 1.82 -3.99 2.70
C ASN A 54 3.19 -4.69 2.53
N GLY A 55 3.83 -5.13 3.62
CA GLY A 55 5.16 -5.75 3.60
C GLY A 55 6.31 -4.80 3.27
N LEU A 56 6.14 -3.48 3.44
CA LEU A 56 7.24 -2.51 3.35
C LEU A 56 8.15 -2.57 4.57
N LEU A 57 7.58 -2.82 5.74
CA LEU A 57 8.31 -3.09 6.97
C LEU A 57 8.05 -4.53 7.40
N ARG A 58 9.09 -5.20 7.91
CA ARG A 58 8.95 -6.52 8.52
C ARG A 58 8.94 -6.38 10.04
N PRO A 59 8.01 -7.03 10.76
CA PRO A 59 7.96 -6.97 12.21
C PRO A 59 9.15 -7.69 12.86
N ASP A 60 9.46 -7.32 14.10
CA ASP A 60 10.40 -8.04 14.96
C ASP A 60 9.83 -9.39 15.39
N SER A 61 8.52 -9.41 15.67
CA SER A 61 7.76 -10.61 16.04
C SER A 61 6.28 -10.46 15.68
N GLY A 62 5.55 -11.56 15.75
CA GLY A 62 4.13 -11.62 15.40
C GLY A 62 3.89 -12.09 13.97
N LYS A 63 2.63 -12.14 13.59
CA LYS A 63 2.20 -12.68 12.31
C LYS A 63 1.18 -11.79 11.64
N ILE A 64 1.31 -11.62 10.33
CA ILE A 64 0.34 -10.93 9.50
C ILE A 64 -0.09 -11.88 8.38
N THR A 65 -1.41 -12.07 8.25
CA THR A 65 -2.00 -12.88 7.19
C THR A 65 -3.03 -12.05 6.42
N VAL A 66 -2.93 -12.06 5.09
CA VAL A 66 -3.86 -11.38 4.18
C VAL A 66 -4.50 -12.41 3.27
N GLY A 67 -5.77 -12.73 3.52
CA GLY A 67 -6.44 -13.89 2.94
C GLY A 67 -5.69 -15.16 3.34
N GLU A 68 -5.11 -15.86 2.35
CA GLU A 68 -4.32 -17.09 2.56
C GLU A 68 -2.81 -16.83 2.62
N VAL A 69 -2.36 -15.57 2.43
CA VAL A 69 -0.94 -15.23 2.34
C VAL A 69 -0.41 -14.73 3.66
N CYS A 70 0.55 -15.44 4.25
CA CYS A 70 1.27 -14.99 5.44
C CYS A 70 2.41 -14.04 5.01
N ILE A 71 2.26 -12.73 5.28
CA ILE A 71 3.24 -11.70 4.91
C ILE A 71 4.56 -11.86 5.66
N THR A 72 4.49 -12.35 6.90
CA THR A 72 5.65 -12.50 7.78
C THR A 72 6.46 -13.76 7.52
N ASP A 73 5.96 -14.67 6.69
CA ASP A 73 6.71 -15.84 6.26
C ASP A 73 7.90 -15.40 5.38
N PRO A 74 9.14 -15.81 5.70
CA PRO A 74 10.34 -15.48 4.90
C PRO A 74 10.27 -15.95 3.45
N SER A 75 9.50 -17.00 3.15
CA SER A 75 9.33 -17.54 1.80
C SER A 75 8.32 -16.76 0.95
N THR A 76 7.52 -15.89 1.56
CA THR A 76 6.48 -15.14 0.86
C THR A 76 7.09 -14.09 -0.07
N LYS A 77 6.68 -14.16 -1.35
CA LYS A 77 7.06 -13.16 -2.36
C LYS A 77 6.25 -11.88 -2.14
N MET A 78 6.92 -10.78 -1.80
CA MET A 78 6.27 -9.48 -1.55
C MET A 78 5.49 -8.95 -2.74
N THR A 79 5.83 -9.35 -3.96
CA THR A 79 5.04 -9.02 -5.16
C THR A 79 3.61 -9.59 -5.10
N GLU A 80 3.40 -10.75 -4.50
CA GLU A 80 2.07 -11.34 -4.32
C GLU A 80 1.25 -10.58 -3.27
N VAL A 81 1.91 -10.12 -2.20
CA VAL A 81 1.30 -9.29 -1.17
C VAL A 81 0.84 -7.96 -1.77
N ARG A 82 1.74 -7.25 -2.48
CA ARG A 82 1.48 -5.92 -3.04
C ARG A 82 0.45 -5.92 -4.17
N ARG A 83 0.18 -7.07 -4.80
CA ARG A 83 -0.96 -7.24 -5.71
C ARG A 83 -2.31 -7.24 -4.99
N LYS A 84 -2.32 -7.61 -3.71
CA LYS A 84 -3.54 -7.74 -2.89
C LYS A 84 -3.76 -6.54 -1.97
N VAL A 85 -2.69 -5.90 -1.52
CA VAL A 85 -2.71 -4.79 -0.56
C VAL A 85 -2.16 -3.53 -1.21
N GLY A 86 -3.03 -2.62 -1.60
CA GLY A 86 -2.67 -1.27 -2.00
C GLY A 86 -2.36 -0.40 -0.77
N LEU A 87 -1.39 0.49 -0.88
CA LEU A 87 -1.06 1.46 0.15
C LEU A 87 -1.02 2.86 -0.45
N VAL A 88 -1.79 3.77 0.13
CA VAL A 88 -1.74 5.20 -0.17
C VAL A 88 -1.04 5.89 0.99
N PHE A 89 0.01 6.66 0.72
CA PHE A 89 0.74 7.42 1.73
C PHE A 89 0.05 8.75 2.03
N GLN A 90 0.46 9.40 3.12
CA GLN A 90 -0.11 10.67 3.58
C GLN A 90 0.02 11.81 2.54
N TYR A 91 1.07 11.77 1.73
CA TYR A 91 1.34 12.73 0.65
C TYR A 91 1.52 11.94 -0.65
N PRO A 92 0.41 11.53 -1.29
CA PRO A 92 0.46 10.67 -2.48
C PRO A 92 1.16 11.35 -3.67
N GLU A 93 1.18 12.68 -3.73
CA GLU A 93 1.87 13.47 -4.75
C GLU A 93 3.38 13.19 -4.80
N TYR A 94 4.02 12.79 -3.71
CA TYR A 94 5.44 12.41 -3.71
C TYR A 94 5.71 11.06 -4.38
N GLN A 95 4.67 10.33 -4.75
CA GLN A 95 4.79 9.06 -5.49
C GLN A 95 4.67 9.23 -7.00
N LEU A 96 4.26 10.41 -7.45
CA LEU A 96 4.15 10.75 -8.87
C LEU A 96 5.54 11.04 -9.44
N PHE A 97 5.89 10.37 -10.54
CA PHE A 97 7.23 10.53 -11.14
C PHE A 97 7.23 10.43 -12.67
N GLU A 98 6.13 10.01 -13.27
CA GLU A 98 6.02 9.92 -14.71
C GLU A 98 5.59 11.26 -15.34
N GLU A 99 5.85 11.39 -16.65
CA GLU A 99 5.54 12.60 -17.39
C GLU A 99 4.05 12.83 -17.59
N THR A 100 3.27 11.74 -17.73
CA THR A 100 1.83 11.81 -17.97
C THR A 100 1.05 10.93 -17.01
N VAL A 101 -0.22 11.31 -16.76
CA VAL A 101 -1.17 10.53 -15.93
C VAL A 101 -1.27 9.10 -16.40
N ALA A 102 -1.42 8.87 -17.70
CA ALA A 102 -1.53 7.51 -18.24
C ALA A 102 -0.27 6.67 -18.01
N LYS A 103 0.92 7.26 -18.13
CA LYS A 103 2.18 6.56 -17.85
C LYS A 103 2.32 6.22 -16.36
N ASP A 104 1.95 7.14 -15.47
CA ASP A 104 2.05 6.97 -14.03
C ASP A 104 1.09 5.88 -13.55
N VAL A 105 -0.17 5.90 -13.99
CA VAL A 105 -1.16 4.85 -13.71
C VAL A 105 -0.73 3.50 -14.29
N ALA A 106 -0.08 3.48 -15.47
CA ALA A 106 0.41 2.27 -16.12
C ALA A 106 1.58 1.61 -15.36
N PHE A 107 2.29 2.32 -14.51
CA PHE A 107 3.48 1.81 -13.83
C PHE A 107 3.19 0.54 -13.02
N GLY A 108 2.18 0.57 -12.15
CA GLY A 108 1.80 -0.59 -11.33
C GLY A 108 1.45 -1.84 -12.14
N PRO A 109 0.51 -1.76 -13.10
CA PRO A 109 0.18 -2.87 -13.99
C PRO A 109 1.36 -3.42 -14.79
N LYS A 110 2.28 -2.57 -15.25
CA LYS A 110 3.52 -3.01 -15.93
C LYS A 110 4.41 -3.85 -15.02
N GLN A 111 4.54 -3.49 -13.73
CA GLN A 111 5.34 -4.27 -12.75
C GLN A 111 4.82 -5.68 -12.55
N VAL A 112 3.54 -5.93 -12.83
CA VAL A 112 2.94 -7.27 -12.76
C VAL A 112 2.85 -7.96 -14.13
N GLY A 113 3.53 -7.40 -15.15
CA GLY A 113 3.68 -8.00 -16.47
C GLY A 113 2.53 -7.73 -17.43
N MET A 114 1.67 -6.73 -17.19
CA MET A 114 0.64 -6.33 -18.14
C MET A 114 1.25 -5.52 -19.29
N THR A 115 0.78 -5.80 -20.51
CA THR A 115 1.24 -5.13 -21.74
C THR A 115 0.10 -5.03 -22.76
N GLY A 116 0.30 -4.20 -23.82
CA GLY A 116 -0.63 -4.06 -24.94
C GLY A 116 -2.03 -3.58 -24.54
N GLU A 117 -3.03 -3.95 -25.32
CA GLU A 117 -4.44 -3.53 -25.13
C GLU A 117 -4.99 -3.77 -23.71
N LYS A 118 -4.55 -4.84 -23.06
CA LYS A 118 -4.97 -5.12 -21.68
C LYS A 118 -4.48 -4.05 -20.72
N LEU A 119 -3.24 -3.58 -20.88
CA LEU A 119 -2.68 -2.49 -20.08
C LEU A 119 -3.45 -1.19 -20.32
N GLU A 120 -3.66 -0.83 -21.59
CA GLU A 120 -4.37 0.40 -21.97
C GLU A 120 -5.78 0.43 -21.38
N ARG A 121 -6.52 -0.68 -21.49
CA ARG A 121 -7.85 -0.79 -20.91
C ARG A 121 -7.85 -0.63 -19.39
N VAL A 122 -6.93 -1.27 -18.67
CA VAL A 122 -6.84 -1.17 -17.22
C VAL A 122 -6.50 0.27 -16.79
N VAL A 123 -5.63 0.96 -17.52
CA VAL A 123 -5.28 2.36 -17.26
C VAL A 123 -6.51 3.26 -17.47
N GLU A 124 -7.21 3.12 -18.58
CA GLU A 124 -8.42 3.88 -18.86
C GLU A 124 -9.51 3.64 -17.80
N GLU A 125 -9.81 2.37 -17.50
CA GLU A 125 -10.79 2.00 -16.48
C GLU A 125 -10.42 2.58 -15.11
N SER A 126 -9.15 2.53 -14.72
CA SER A 126 -8.67 3.06 -13.43
C SER A 126 -8.87 4.58 -13.33
N ILE A 127 -8.55 5.32 -14.38
CA ILE A 127 -8.74 6.78 -14.43
C ILE A 127 -10.23 7.13 -14.37
N ARG A 128 -11.08 6.45 -15.17
CA ARG A 128 -12.52 6.68 -15.16
C ARG A 128 -13.18 6.36 -13.82
N LEU A 129 -12.70 5.35 -13.09
CA LEU A 129 -13.18 5.01 -11.74
C LEU A 129 -12.97 6.13 -10.72
N THR A 130 -11.99 7.01 -10.93
CA THR A 130 -11.80 8.20 -10.07
C THR A 130 -12.68 9.39 -10.46
N GLY A 131 -13.53 9.24 -11.48
CA GLY A 131 -14.41 10.30 -11.97
C GLY A 131 -13.75 11.26 -12.96
N LEU A 132 -12.51 11.00 -13.37
CA LEU A 132 -11.81 11.80 -14.38
C LEU A 132 -12.13 11.33 -15.80
N ASP A 133 -12.18 12.25 -16.75
CA ASP A 133 -12.25 11.91 -18.17
C ASP A 133 -10.87 11.49 -18.70
N TYR A 134 -10.79 10.24 -19.17
CA TYR A 134 -9.52 9.66 -19.63
C TYR A 134 -8.89 10.45 -20.78
N GLU A 135 -9.71 10.83 -21.80
CA GLU A 135 -9.20 11.54 -22.97
C GLU A 135 -8.67 12.93 -22.62
N GLU A 136 -9.27 13.58 -21.61
CA GLU A 136 -8.86 14.90 -21.18
C GLU A 136 -7.56 14.86 -20.37
N VAL A 137 -7.35 13.82 -19.54
CA VAL A 137 -6.25 13.83 -18.56
C VAL A 137 -5.06 12.94 -18.92
N LYS A 138 -5.22 11.96 -19.80
CA LYS A 138 -4.21 10.92 -20.08
C LYS A 138 -2.83 11.44 -20.44
N GLU A 139 -2.76 12.55 -21.20
CA GLU A 139 -1.49 13.16 -21.65
C GLU A 139 -1.04 14.34 -20.77
N ARG A 140 -1.85 14.72 -19.77
CA ARG A 140 -1.47 15.80 -18.85
C ARG A 140 -0.43 15.31 -17.84
N SER A 141 0.36 16.25 -17.34
CA SER A 141 1.22 15.98 -16.20
C SER A 141 0.39 15.63 -14.96
N PRO A 142 0.73 14.57 -14.19
CA PRO A 142 0.02 14.27 -12.95
C PRO A 142 0.10 15.41 -11.93
N PHE A 143 1.12 16.26 -11.99
CA PHE A 143 1.26 17.46 -11.13
C PHE A 143 0.32 18.60 -11.48
N GLU A 144 -0.38 18.56 -12.59
CA GLU A 144 -1.41 19.52 -12.97
C GLU A 144 -2.80 19.17 -12.46
N LEU A 145 -2.98 17.99 -11.87
CA LEU A 145 -4.23 17.56 -11.29
C LEU A 145 -4.40 18.17 -9.90
N SER A 146 -5.65 18.39 -9.50
CA SER A 146 -5.99 18.80 -8.13
C SER A 146 -5.71 17.67 -7.14
N GLY A 147 -5.48 18.00 -5.88
CA GLY A 147 -5.19 17.02 -4.82
C GLY A 147 -6.38 16.18 -4.35
N GLY A 148 -7.49 16.20 -5.08
CA GLY A 148 -8.71 15.45 -4.74
C GLY A 148 -9.23 14.60 -5.89
#